data_40bb19dbc18b6d01bb8e52ae70292577
#
_entry.id   40bb19dbc18b6d01bb8e52ae70292577
#
_cell.length_a   1.000
_cell.length_b   1.000
_cell.length_c   1.000
_cell.angle_alpha   90.00
_cell.angle_beta   90.00
_cell.angle_gamma   90.00
#
_symmetry.space_group_name_H-M   'P 1'
#
loop_
_entity.id
_entity.type
_entity.pdbx_description
1 polymer ?
#
loop_
_entity_poly.entity_id
_entity_poly.type
_entity_poly.pdbx_seq_one_letter_code
_entity_poly.pdbx_strand_id
1 'polypeptide(L)'
;MKAARLHAYHEPLKLDEVDEPKALGPLDVVVRIGAAGLCRTDLHIQEGQWAEKSQVQLPYTPGHENAGWIHEVGSAVTNVQEGDTVIVHPYITCGLCGPCRRGDDMHCRNGSFPGINRDGGFADFLLTSARSVVKLGPGLEPKDIAALADAGLTAIHAVKKAIPVLGAGTKAVVIGAGGLGHIGIQCLKAYTPTEIIVIDPSEKALALAGEMGADHTVKVDGSQVDTVKEMTDGLGAEAIIDFVGEKGAIEDGIAMVQDGGFYYVIGYGENINIPTIDVISREISFIGNLVGTYTDLQDLMTLTAQGQVTLHTTTYPLEAINDAMADLDGGRLQGRGILIPAGAG
;
A
#
# COMPACT_ATOMS: atom_id res chain seq x y z
N MET A 1 -8.32 0.34 -26.32
CA MET A 1 -8.21 1.10 -25.08
C MET A 1 -6.84 1.74 -24.96
N LYS A 2 -6.73 2.88 -24.26
CA LYS A 2 -5.42 3.46 -23.92
C LYS A 2 -4.80 2.73 -22.74
N ALA A 3 -3.48 2.57 -22.78
CA ALA A 3 -2.68 2.02 -21.69
C ALA A 3 -1.30 2.68 -21.64
N ALA A 4 -0.82 3.01 -20.43
CA ALA A 4 0.54 3.47 -20.24
C ALA A 4 1.44 2.24 -20.02
N ARG A 5 2.37 2.01 -20.95
CA ARG A 5 3.16 0.77 -21.03
C ARG A 5 4.65 1.01 -20.86
N LEU A 6 5.29 0.13 -20.15
CA LEU A 6 6.74 0.05 -20.02
C LEU A 6 7.29 -0.80 -21.18
N HIS A 7 8.02 -0.17 -22.10
CA HIS A 7 8.64 -0.83 -23.25
C HIS A 7 10.05 -1.32 -22.97
N ALA A 8 10.79 -0.59 -22.16
CA ALA A 8 12.13 -0.96 -21.69
C ALA A 8 12.35 -0.37 -20.29
N TYR A 9 13.13 -1.08 -19.48
CA TYR A 9 13.55 -0.55 -18.18
C TYR A 9 14.35 0.74 -18.34
N HIS A 10 14.28 1.63 -17.36
CA HIS A 10 14.91 2.95 -17.34
C HIS A 10 14.37 3.94 -18.40
N GLU A 11 13.29 3.59 -19.11
CA GLU A 11 12.62 4.50 -20.05
C GLU A 11 11.27 4.99 -19.49
N PRO A 12 10.82 6.20 -19.89
CA PRO A 12 9.46 6.66 -19.57
C PRO A 12 8.40 5.72 -20.14
N LEU A 13 7.26 5.62 -19.46
CA LEU A 13 6.11 4.89 -19.97
C LEU A 13 5.57 5.56 -21.22
N LYS A 14 5.09 4.76 -22.18
CA LYS A 14 4.48 5.22 -23.42
C LYS A 14 2.98 4.91 -23.43
N LEU A 15 2.19 5.84 -23.93
CA LEU A 15 0.77 5.61 -24.15
C LEU A 15 0.58 4.85 -25.46
N ASP A 16 0.05 3.64 -25.33
CA ASP A 16 -0.27 2.77 -26.46
C ASP A 16 -1.79 2.61 -26.58
N GLU A 17 -2.26 2.38 -27.82
CA GLU A 17 -3.57 1.81 -28.08
C GLU A 17 -3.43 0.29 -28.13
N VAL A 18 -4.14 -0.39 -27.23
CA VAL A 18 -4.13 -1.86 -27.12
C VAL A 18 -5.55 -2.41 -27.14
N ASP A 19 -5.69 -3.71 -27.38
CA ASP A 19 -6.98 -4.37 -27.35
C ASP A 19 -7.59 -4.30 -25.93
N GLU A 20 -8.90 -4.11 -25.88
CA GLU A 20 -9.65 -4.17 -24.63
C GLU A 20 -9.71 -5.60 -24.09
N PRO A 21 -9.42 -5.82 -22.79
CA PRO A 21 -9.51 -7.15 -22.22
C PRO A 21 -10.97 -7.64 -22.17
N LYS A 22 -11.17 -8.95 -22.22
CA LYS A 22 -12.48 -9.60 -22.15
C LYS A 22 -12.54 -10.62 -21.03
N ALA A 23 -13.71 -10.76 -20.41
CA ALA A 23 -14.00 -11.77 -19.39
C ALA A 23 -14.26 -13.14 -20.06
N LEU A 24 -13.20 -13.85 -20.47
CA LEU A 24 -13.29 -15.14 -21.14
C LEU A 24 -13.44 -16.32 -20.17
N GLY A 25 -12.88 -16.20 -18.96
CA GLY A 25 -13.00 -17.19 -17.90
C GLY A 25 -14.30 -17.04 -17.10
N PRO A 26 -14.80 -18.10 -16.48
CA PRO A 26 -16.08 -18.07 -15.75
C PRO A 26 -16.08 -17.12 -14.54
N LEU A 27 -14.92 -16.86 -13.95
CA LEU A 27 -14.75 -15.96 -12.81
C LEU A 27 -14.00 -14.66 -13.16
N ASP A 28 -13.75 -14.41 -14.45
CA ASP A 28 -13.11 -13.17 -14.88
C ASP A 28 -14.03 -11.97 -14.68
N VAL A 29 -13.40 -10.85 -14.40
CA VAL A 29 -14.06 -9.55 -14.26
C VAL A 29 -13.22 -8.52 -15.00
N VAL A 30 -13.83 -7.72 -15.86
CA VAL A 30 -13.21 -6.54 -16.45
C VAL A 30 -13.71 -5.32 -15.67
N VAL A 31 -12.77 -4.55 -15.16
CA VAL A 31 -13.05 -3.30 -14.45
C VAL A 31 -12.70 -2.14 -15.38
N ARG A 32 -13.65 -1.23 -15.64
CA ARG A 32 -13.36 0.08 -16.22
C ARG A 32 -12.71 0.92 -15.12
N ILE A 33 -11.48 1.30 -15.33
CA ILE A 33 -10.70 2.02 -14.31
C ILE A 33 -11.26 3.44 -14.15
N GLY A 34 -11.66 3.76 -12.94
CA GLY A 34 -12.04 5.11 -12.54
C GLY A 34 -10.84 5.88 -11.99
N ALA A 35 -9.93 5.18 -11.33
CA ALA A 35 -8.70 5.74 -10.80
C ALA A 35 -7.67 4.65 -10.53
N ALA A 36 -6.38 4.99 -10.69
CA ALA A 36 -5.25 4.13 -10.35
C ALA A 36 -4.24 4.91 -9.48
N GLY A 37 -3.87 4.35 -8.34
CA GLY A 37 -2.86 4.92 -7.46
C GLY A 37 -1.44 4.71 -7.99
N LEU A 38 -0.57 5.68 -7.71
CA LEU A 38 0.85 5.63 -8.05
C LEU A 38 1.67 5.31 -6.79
N CYS A 39 2.45 4.25 -6.86
CA CYS A 39 3.28 3.73 -5.79
C CYS A 39 4.78 3.89 -6.10
N ARG A 40 5.63 3.97 -5.07
CA ARG A 40 7.09 3.95 -5.25
C ARG A 40 7.56 2.65 -5.91
N THR A 41 6.83 1.55 -5.75
CA THR A 41 7.09 0.29 -6.46
C THR A 41 7.00 0.45 -7.98
N ASP A 42 6.18 1.36 -8.51
CA ASP A 42 6.12 1.62 -9.96
C ASP A 42 7.41 2.26 -10.48
N LEU A 43 8.09 3.10 -9.67
CA LEU A 43 9.44 3.60 -9.97
C LEU A 43 10.46 2.45 -9.98
N HIS A 44 10.45 1.59 -8.95
CA HIS A 44 11.34 0.44 -8.87
C HIS A 44 11.14 -0.55 -10.03
N ILE A 45 9.90 -0.68 -10.53
CA ILE A 45 9.58 -1.46 -11.73
C ILE A 45 10.20 -0.81 -12.97
N GLN A 46 10.01 0.50 -13.14
CA GLN A 46 10.60 1.25 -14.26
C GLN A 46 12.13 1.15 -14.26
N GLU A 47 12.75 1.17 -13.08
CA GLU A 47 14.20 0.99 -12.87
C GLU A 47 14.68 -0.47 -13.04
N GLY A 48 13.78 -1.42 -13.29
CA GLY A 48 14.11 -2.82 -13.51
C GLY A 48 14.45 -3.62 -12.24
N GLN A 49 14.27 -3.05 -11.04
CA GLN A 49 14.57 -3.75 -9.77
C GLN A 49 13.70 -5.01 -9.56
N TRP A 50 12.53 -5.05 -10.21
CA TRP A 50 11.59 -6.17 -10.15
C TRP A 50 11.70 -7.15 -11.33
N ALA A 51 12.62 -6.92 -12.29
CA ALA A 51 12.71 -7.71 -13.52
C ALA A 51 12.83 -9.22 -13.27
N GLU A 52 13.74 -9.63 -12.37
CA GLU A 52 13.93 -11.05 -12.03
C GLU A 52 12.78 -11.65 -11.25
N LYS A 53 12.14 -10.89 -10.37
CA LYS A 53 11.04 -11.37 -9.51
C LYS A 53 9.71 -11.45 -10.26
N SER A 54 9.41 -10.44 -11.08
CA SER A 54 8.15 -10.36 -11.82
C SER A 54 8.12 -11.30 -13.02
N GLN A 55 9.28 -11.48 -13.69
CA GLN A 55 9.42 -12.25 -14.94
C GLN A 55 8.43 -11.80 -16.03
N VAL A 56 7.99 -10.55 -15.96
CA VAL A 56 7.03 -9.97 -16.92
C VAL A 56 7.71 -9.75 -18.26
N GLN A 57 6.98 -9.97 -19.35
CA GLN A 57 7.46 -9.69 -20.71
C GLN A 57 7.11 -8.27 -21.11
N LEU A 58 8.13 -7.50 -21.49
CA LEU A 58 7.94 -6.16 -22.03
C LEU A 58 7.47 -6.20 -23.51
N PRO A 59 6.62 -5.28 -23.96
CA PRO A 59 6.01 -4.20 -23.16
C PRO A 59 4.81 -4.68 -22.33
N TYR A 60 4.62 -4.14 -21.12
CA TYR A 60 3.43 -4.40 -20.30
C TYR A 60 2.94 -3.14 -19.58
N THR A 61 1.74 -3.18 -19.04
CA THR A 61 1.08 -2.08 -18.35
C THR A 61 1.26 -2.22 -16.83
N PRO A 62 1.99 -1.32 -16.13
CA PRO A 62 2.03 -1.27 -14.67
C PRO A 62 0.72 -0.78 -14.04
N GLY A 63 0.74 -0.51 -12.72
CA GLY A 63 -0.38 0.02 -11.94
C GLY A 63 -1.13 -1.05 -11.18
N HIS A 64 -0.90 -1.12 -9.87
CA HIS A 64 -1.42 -2.18 -9.00
C HIS A 64 -2.41 -1.69 -7.94
N GLU A 65 -2.73 -0.39 -7.91
CA GLU A 65 -3.69 0.24 -7.01
C GLU A 65 -4.92 0.72 -7.78
N ASN A 66 -6.01 -0.07 -7.82
CA ASN A 66 -7.07 0.16 -8.78
C ASN A 66 -8.45 0.21 -8.15
N ALA A 67 -9.27 1.17 -8.59
CA ALA A 67 -10.69 1.26 -8.32
C ALA A 67 -11.44 1.71 -9.57
N GLY A 68 -12.70 1.31 -9.70
CA GLY A 68 -13.50 1.64 -10.88
C GLY A 68 -14.86 1.01 -10.85
N TRP A 69 -15.39 0.71 -12.02
CA TRP A 69 -16.72 0.13 -12.20
C TRP A 69 -16.62 -1.18 -12.99
N ILE A 70 -17.43 -2.16 -12.58
CA ILE A 70 -17.54 -3.42 -13.29
C ILE A 70 -18.05 -3.13 -14.71
N HIS A 71 -17.28 -3.56 -15.72
CA HIS A 71 -17.60 -3.42 -17.14
C HIS A 71 -18.13 -4.71 -17.75
N GLU A 72 -17.50 -5.84 -17.44
CA GLU A 72 -17.89 -7.16 -17.96
C GLU A 72 -17.64 -8.22 -16.89
N VAL A 73 -18.50 -9.23 -16.83
CA VAL A 73 -18.37 -10.35 -15.88
C VAL A 73 -18.47 -11.71 -16.57
N GLY A 74 -17.68 -12.67 -16.10
CA GLY A 74 -17.74 -14.06 -16.51
C GLY A 74 -19.00 -14.77 -16.03
N SER A 75 -19.34 -15.89 -16.67
CA SER A 75 -20.61 -16.60 -16.50
C SER A 75 -20.91 -17.16 -15.10
N ALA A 76 -19.88 -17.31 -14.24
CA ALA A 76 -20.03 -17.80 -12.86
C ALA A 76 -19.84 -16.72 -11.79
N VAL A 77 -19.70 -15.46 -12.17
CA VAL A 77 -19.61 -14.33 -11.23
C VAL A 77 -20.98 -14.07 -10.61
N THR A 78 -21.02 -14.00 -9.27
CA THR A 78 -22.27 -13.80 -8.52
C THR A 78 -22.18 -12.70 -7.46
N ASN A 79 -20.99 -12.22 -7.16
CA ASN A 79 -20.74 -11.24 -6.09
C ASN A 79 -20.78 -9.79 -6.58
N VAL A 80 -20.69 -9.55 -7.87
CA VAL A 80 -20.75 -8.23 -8.53
C VAL A 80 -21.50 -8.33 -9.86
N GLN A 81 -21.96 -7.18 -10.36
CA GLN A 81 -22.60 -7.04 -11.66
C GLN A 81 -22.12 -5.78 -12.38
N GLU A 82 -22.37 -5.68 -13.67
CA GLU A 82 -22.04 -4.49 -14.48
C GLU A 82 -22.57 -3.20 -13.83
N GLY A 83 -21.73 -2.18 -13.78
CA GLY A 83 -22.03 -0.89 -13.17
C GLY A 83 -21.72 -0.79 -11.66
N ASP A 84 -21.48 -1.91 -10.97
CA ASP A 84 -21.07 -1.87 -9.56
C ASP A 84 -19.72 -1.14 -9.39
N THR A 85 -19.66 -0.23 -8.41
CA THR A 85 -18.39 0.41 -8.01
C THR A 85 -17.57 -0.55 -7.16
N VAL A 86 -16.28 -0.70 -7.48
CA VAL A 86 -15.38 -1.65 -6.81
C VAL A 86 -14.01 -1.04 -6.54
N ILE A 87 -13.36 -1.54 -5.50
CA ILE A 87 -11.91 -1.48 -5.33
C ILE A 87 -11.33 -2.87 -5.60
N VAL A 88 -10.14 -2.92 -6.20
CA VAL A 88 -9.53 -4.18 -6.65
C VAL A 88 -8.44 -4.59 -5.69
N HIS A 89 -8.61 -5.72 -4.99
CA HIS A 89 -7.52 -6.38 -4.27
C HIS A 89 -6.43 -6.77 -5.27
N PRO A 90 -5.15 -6.43 -5.02
CA PRO A 90 -4.12 -6.49 -6.05
C PRO A 90 -3.73 -7.92 -6.47
N TYR A 91 -4.08 -8.95 -5.70
CA TYR A 91 -3.79 -10.34 -6.06
C TYR A 91 -4.99 -11.02 -6.73
N ILE A 92 -4.74 -11.67 -7.87
CA ILE A 92 -5.64 -12.69 -8.43
C ILE A 92 -5.23 -14.02 -7.80
N THR A 93 -6.12 -14.65 -7.04
CA THR A 93 -5.83 -15.84 -6.24
C THR A 93 -6.59 -17.07 -6.71
N CYS A 94 -6.01 -18.27 -6.55
CA CYS A 94 -6.66 -19.51 -7.01
C CYS A 94 -7.82 -19.98 -6.11
N GLY A 95 -7.91 -19.52 -4.87
CA GLY A 95 -8.94 -19.92 -3.91
C GLY A 95 -8.84 -21.36 -3.37
N LEU A 96 -7.96 -22.20 -3.92
CA LEU A 96 -7.92 -23.64 -3.66
C LEU A 96 -6.71 -24.09 -2.86
N CYS A 97 -5.59 -23.37 -2.91
CA CYS A 97 -4.38 -23.74 -2.17
C CYS A 97 -4.51 -23.46 -0.67
N GLY A 98 -3.59 -24.02 0.12
CA GLY A 98 -3.62 -23.87 1.57
C GLY A 98 -3.66 -22.40 2.06
N PRO A 99 -2.76 -21.51 1.58
CA PRO A 99 -2.83 -20.09 1.90
C PRO A 99 -4.21 -19.46 1.59
N CYS A 100 -4.74 -19.60 0.38
CA CYS A 100 -6.05 -19.04 0.04
C CYS A 100 -7.16 -19.52 0.97
N ARG A 101 -7.13 -20.81 1.39
CA ARG A 101 -8.15 -21.38 2.29
C ARG A 101 -8.03 -20.88 3.72
N ARG A 102 -6.89 -20.30 4.11
CA ARG A 102 -6.70 -19.62 5.41
C ARG A 102 -6.93 -18.12 5.34
N GLY A 103 -7.17 -17.56 4.15
CA GLY A 103 -7.28 -16.13 3.95
C GLY A 103 -5.95 -15.40 3.74
N ASP A 104 -4.85 -16.13 3.56
CA ASP A 104 -3.51 -15.56 3.31
C ASP A 104 -3.33 -15.31 1.79
N ASP A 105 -4.08 -14.41 1.21
CA ASP A 105 -4.19 -14.20 -0.24
C ASP A 105 -2.82 -13.89 -0.88
N MET A 106 -1.97 -13.09 -0.22
CA MET A 106 -0.64 -12.72 -0.69
C MET A 106 0.31 -13.94 -0.84
N HIS A 107 0.01 -15.06 -0.21
CA HIS A 107 0.80 -16.30 -0.29
C HIS A 107 0.19 -17.34 -1.23
N CYS A 108 -0.73 -16.95 -2.11
CA CYS A 108 -1.31 -17.84 -3.09
C CYS A 108 -0.23 -18.47 -3.99
N ARG A 109 -0.20 -19.82 -4.09
CA ARG A 109 0.82 -20.55 -4.85
C ARG A 109 0.67 -20.42 -6.36
N ASN A 110 -0.53 -20.08 -6.84
CA ASN A 110 -0.88 -19.93 -8.24
C ASN A 110 -1.50 -18.55 -8.50
N GLY A 111 -1.06 -17.55 -7.74
CA GLY A 111 -1.56 -16.19 -7.87
C GLY A 111 -0.83 -15.40 -8.94
N SER A 112 -1.43 -14.29 -9.34
CA SER A 112 -0.77 -13.25 -10.12
C SER A 112 -1.10 -11.88 -9.54
N PHE A 113 -0.26 -10.90 -9.86
CA PHE A 113 -0.33 -9.55 -9.33
C PHE A 113 -0.39 -8.56 -10.51
N PRO A 114 -1.59 -8.16 -10.97
CA PRO A 114 -1.74 -7.14 -12.00
C PRO A 114 -0.95 -5.87 -11.67
N GLY A 115 -0.21 -5.37 -12.66
CA GLY A 115 0.69 -4.23 -12.52
C GLY A 115 2.10 -4.58 -12.07
N ILE A 116 2.33 -5.83 -11.62
CA ILE A 116 3.66 -6.34 -11.22
C ILE A 116 4.16 -7.42 -12.17
N ASN A 117 3.39 -8.51 -12.36
CA ASN A 117 3.79 -9.64 -13.18
C ASN A 117 2.82 -9.94 -14.34
N ARG A 118 1.86 -9.07 -14.56
CA ARG A 118 0.95 -9.03 -15.71
C ARG A 118 0.39 -7.62 -15.86
N ASP A 119 -0.31 -7.34 -16.96
CA ASP A 119 -0.91 -6.04 -17.20
C ASP A 119 -1.79 -5.58 -16.04
N GLY A 120 -1.61 -4.32 -15.63
CA GLY A 120 -2.26 -3.63 -14.52
C GLY A 120 -3.19 -2.52 -14.97
N GLY A 121 -3.44 -1.57 -14.07
CA GLY A 121 -4.50 -0.58 -14.22
C GLY A 121 -4.06 0.82 -14.66
N PHE A 122 -2.82 1.03 -15.11
CA PHE A 122 -2.50 2.28 -15.81
C PHE A 122 -3.06 2.27 -17.24
N ALA A 123 -4.37 2.03 -17.34
CA ALA A 123 -5.12 1.84 -18.56
C ALA A 123 -6.60 2.18 -18.36
N ASP A 124 -7.39 2.17 -19.43
CA ASP A 124 -8.85 2.36 -19.35
C ASP A 124 -9.57 1.18 -18.70
N PHE A 125 -9.05 -0.06 -18.89
CA PHE A 125 -9.65 -1.29 -18.37
C PHE A 125 -8.60 -2.24 -17.80
N LEU A 126 -9.02 -3.00 -16.78
CA LEU A 126 -8.22 -4.03 -16.11
C LEU A 126 -8.97 -5.35 -16.07
N LEU A 127 -8.32 -6.44 -16.52
CA LEU A 127 -8.80 -7.80 -16.31
C LEU A 127 -8.34 -8.33 -14.94
N THR A 128 -9.30 -8.75 -14.14
CA THR A 128 -9.07 -9.33 -12.82
C THR A 128 -10.01 -10.51 -12.56
N SER A 129 -10.22 -10.90 -11.31
CA SER A 129 -11.09 -12.01 -10.91
C SER A 129 -12.20 -11.53 -9.98
N ALA A 130 -13.34 -12.18 -10.01
CA ALA A 130 -14.43 -12.01 -9.04
C ALA A 130 -13.94 -12.14 -7.58
N ARG A 131 -12.87 -12.90 -7.35
CA ARG A 131 -12.25 -13.04 -6.02
C ARG A 131 -11.44 -11.82 -5.58
N SER A 132 -11.08 -10.94 -6.51
CA SER A 132 -10.22 -9.78 -6.25
C SER A 132 -11.03 -8.48 -6.12
N VAL A 133 -12.33 -8.46 -6.39
CA VAL A 133 -13.11 -7.22 -6.32
C VAL A 133 -13.90 -7.13 -5.03
N VAL A 134 -13.80 -5.99 -4.37
CA VAL A 134 -14.62 -5.61 -3.22
C VAL A 134 -15.64 -4.59 -3.69
N LYS A 135 -16.92 -4.98 -3.66
CA LYS A 135 -18.02 -4.07 -3.99
C LYS A 135 -18.16 -2.99 -2.93
N LEU A 136 -18.30 -1.75 -3.38
CA LEU A 136 -18.40 -0.58 -2.53
C LEU A 136 -19.85 -0.17 -2.30
N GLY A 137 -20.11 0.38 -1.11
CA GLY A 137 -21.36 1.07 -0.83
C GLY A 137 -21.43 2.44 -1.53
N PRO A 138 -22.59 3.08 -1.54
CA PRO A 138 -22.76 4.41 -2.12
C PRO A 138 -21.88 5.45 -1.39
N GLY A 139 -21.38 6.43 -2.14
CA GLY A 139 -20.61 7.57 -1.61
C GLY A 139 -19.10 7.42 -1.61
N LEU A 140 -18.57 6.27 -2.03
CA LEU A 140 -17.14 6.09 -2.25
C LEU A 140 -16.85 6.17 -3.76
N GLU A 141 -16.05 7.17 -4.15
CA GLU A 141 -15.65 7.37 -5.53
C GLU A 141 -14.26 6.75 -5.79
N PRO A 142 -14.03 6.14 -6.97
CA PRO A 142 -12.76 5.50 -7.29
C PRO A 142 -11.53 6.39 -7.04
N LYS A 143 -11.60 7.67 -7.38
CA LYS A 143 -10.50 8.63 -7.20
C LYS A 143 -10.08 8.87 -5.74
N ASP A 144 -11.02 8.67 -4.81
CA ASP A 144 -10.82 8.93 -3.38
C ASP A 144 -10.31 7.68 -2.64
N ILE A 145 -10.26 6.51 -3.32
CA ILE A 145 -9.96 5.25 -2.67
C ILE A 145 -8.94 4.37 -3.42
N ALA A 146 -8.63 4.64 -4.68
CA ALA A 146 -7.81 3.73 -5.51
C ALA A 146 -6.49 3.33 -4.85
N ALA A 147 -5.77 4.27 -4.23
CA ALA A 147 -4.52 3.96 -3.53
C ALA A 147 -4.71 3.13 -2.24
N LEU A 148 -5.93 2.98 -1.75
CA LEU A 148 -6.21 2.06 -0.64
C LEU A 148 -6.09 0.59 -1.06
N ALA A 149 -6.11 0.30 -2.36
CA ALA A 149 -5.99 -1.05 -2.90
C ALA A 149 -4.63 -1.73 -2.57
N ASP A 150 -3.56 -0.95 -2.41
CA ASP A 150 -2.24 -1.46 -1.98
C ASP A 150 -1.66 -0.65 -0.81
N ALA A 151 -1.48 0.66 -0.93
CA ALA A 151 -0.89 1.45 0.15
C ALA A 151 -1.74 1.38 1.43
N GLY A 152 -3.06 1.52 1.32
CA GLY A 152 -3.96 1.38 2.46
C GLY A 152 -4.03 -0.05 2.98
N LEU A 153 -4.13 -1.03 2.07
CA LEU A 153 -4.15 -2.45 2.39
C LEU A 153 -2.88 -2.87 3.13
N THR A 154 -1.72 -2.43 2.66
CA THR A 154 -0.42 -2.70 3.30
C THR A 154 -0.34 -2.08 4.68
N ALA A 155 -0.84 -0.85 4.83
CA ALA A 155 -0.83 -0.15 6.12
C ALA A 155 -1.74 -0.82 7.15
N ILE A 156 -3.00 -1.13 6.80
CA ILE A 156 -3.93 -1.78 7.71
C ILE A 156 -3.48 -3.19 8.09
N HIS A 157 -2.89 -3.95 7.15
CA HIS A 157 -2.36 -5.29 7.43
C HIS A 157 -1.25 -5.26 8.49
N ALA A 158 -0.31 -4.34 8.37
CA ALA A 158 0.75 -4.14 9.36
C ALA A 158 0.17 -3.72 10.73
N VAL A 159 -0.76 -2.77 10.74
CA VAL A 159 -1.44 -2.34 11.96
C VAL A 159 -2.18 -3.50 12.63
N LYS A 160 -2.95 -4.29 11.88
CA LYS A 160 -3.68 -5.45 12.44
C LYS A 160 -2.75 -6.50 13.06
N LYS A 161 -1.55 -6.69 12.51
CA LYS A 161 -0.53 -7.53 13.15
C LYS A 161 0.01 -6.94 14.45
N ALA A 162 0.01 -5.60 14.58
CA ALA A 162 0.49 -4.92 15.77
C ALA A 162 -0.55 -4.80 16.89
N ILE A 163 -1.86 -4.91 16.59
CA ILE A 163 -2.94 -4.81 17.60
C ILE A 163 -2.68 -5.65 18.87
N PRO A 164 -2.22 -6.92 18.79
CA PRO A 164 -2.06 -7.74 19.98
C PRO A 164 -1.08 -7.18 21.02
N VAL A 165 -0.19 -6.26 20.64
CA VAL A 165 0.82 -5.68 21.51
C VAL A 165 0.59 -4.18 21.80
N LEU A 166 -0.47 -3.60 21.20
CA LEU A 166 -0.83 -2.18 21.32
C LEU A 166 -2.12 -2.01 22.11
N GLY A 167 -2.02 -1.39 23.27
CA GLY A 167 -3.14 -1.16 24.18
C GLY A 167 -3.03 0.20 24.88
N ALA A 168 -3.89 0.43 25.87
CA ALA A 168 -3.80 1.63 26.69
C ALA A 168 -2.46 1.70 27.44
N GLY A 169 -1.76 2.81 27.32
CA GLY A 169 -0.46 3.06 27.94
C GLY A 169 0.74 2.54 27.14
N THR A 170 0.53 1.89 25.99
CA THR A 170 1.61 1.53 25.06
C THR A 170 1.92 2.67 24.10
N LYS A 171 3.11 2.65 23.50
CA LYS A 171 3.56 3.60 22.48
C LYS A 171 3.95 2.87 21.19
N ALA A 172 3.53 3.42 20.07
CA ALA A 172 3.94 2.96 18.74
C ALA A 172 4.71 4.07 18.03
N VAL A 173 5.89 3.75 17.48
CA VAL A 173 6.61 4.66 16.58
C VAL A 173 6.30 4.29 15.15
N VAL A 174 5.82 5.25 14.38
CA VAL A 174 5.62 5.14 12.93
C VAL A 174 6.78 5.85 12.24
N ILE A 175 7.55 5.11 11.45
CA ILE A 175 8.65 5.66 10.65
C ILE A 175 8.12 5.95 9.24
N GLY A 176 8.11 7.24 8.88
CA GLY A 176 7.60 7.73 7.60
C GLY A 176 6.10 8.06 7.63
N ALA A 177 5.76 9.31 7.34
CA ALA A 177 4.40 9.84 7.26
C ALA A 177 3.95 10.09 5.80
N GLY A 178 4.61 9.47 4.83
CA GLY A 178 4.29 9.59 3.41
C GLY A 178 3.05 8.80 2.98
N GLY A 179 3.14 8.20 1.77
CA GLY A 179 2.03 7.53 1.10
C GLY A 179 1.36 6.38 1.87
N LEU A 180 2.09 5.64 2.69
CA LEU A 180 1.55 4.57 3.55
C LEU A 180 1.32 5.09 4.98
N GLY A 181 2.27 5.86 5.51
CA GLY A 181 2.26 6.25 6.92
C GLY A 181 1.03 7.06 7.32
N HIS A 182 0.58 8.03 6.49
CA HIS A 182 -0.62 8.81 6.80
C HIS A 182 -1.89 7.94 6.89
N ILE A 183 -1.95 6.80 6.19
CA ILE A 183 -3.04 5.83 6.30
C ILE A 183 -2.85 4.96 7.56
N GLY A 184 -1.61 4.49 7.79
CA GLY A 184 -1.27 3.66 8.95
C GLY A 184 -1.57 4.35 10.30
N ILE A 185 -1.31 5.65 10.40
CA ILE A 185 -1.66 6.45 11.58
C ILE A 185 -3.17 6.42 11.85
N GLN A 186 -3.99 6.63 10.83
CA GLN A 186 -5.45 6.58 10.95
C GLN A 186 -5.94 5.18 11.33
N CYS A 187 -5.36 4.13 10.75
CA CYS A 187 -5.67 2.75 11.11
C CYS A 187 -5.30 2.44 12.58
N LEU A 188 -4.12 2.89 13.05
CA LEU A 188 -3.73 2.75 14.45
C LEU A 188 -4.73 3.44 15.37
N LYS A 189 -5.13 4.66 15.04
CA LYS A 189 -6.10 5.43 15.80
C LYS A 189 -7.49 4.77 15.85
N ALA A 190 -7.89 4.13 14.75
CA ALA A 190 -9.18 3.43 14.66
C ALA A 190 -9.20 2.10 15.46
N TYR A 191 -8.07 1.39 15.54
CA TYR A 191 -8.02 0.06 16.14
C TYR A 191 -7.42 -0.01 17.53
N THR A 192 -6.65 1.00 17.96
CA THR A 192 -5.89 0.94 19.22
C THR A 192 -5.99 2.22 20.04
N PRO A 193 -5.92 2.15 21.36
CA PRO A 193 -5.77 3.31 22.23
C PRO A 193 -4.29 3.66 22.48
N THR A 194 -3.36 3.16 21.68
CA THR A 194 -1.92 3.41 21.82
C THR A 194 -1.57 4.87 21.53
N GLU A 195 -0.53 5.38 22.16
CA GLU A 195 0.06 6.68 21.84
C GLU A 195 0.95 6.56 20.60
N ILE A 196 0.72 7.42 19.61
CA ILE A 196 1.36 7.34 18.29
C ILE A 196 2.41 8.44 18.16
N ILE A 197 3.67 8.04 18.04
CA ILE A 197 4.81 8.91 17.77
C ILE A 197 5.20 8.72 16.31
N VAL A 198 5.22 9.79 15.52
CA VAL A 198 5.56 9.73 14.09
C VAL A 198 6.88 10.41 13.83
N ILE A 199 7.80 9.76 13.13
CA ILE A 199 9.06 10.37 12.71
C ILE A 199 9.15 10.48 11.19
N ASP A 200 9.57 11.66 10.68
CA ASP A 200 9.73 11.92 9.25
C ASP A 200 10.72 13.10 9.04
N PRO A 201 11.54 13.12 7.99
CA PRO A 201 12.38 14.28 7.68
C PRO A 201 11.60 15.49 7.16
N SER A 202 10.39 15.29 6.61
CA SER A 202 9.57 16.33 5.99
C SER A 202 8.61 16.98 6.99
N GLU A 203 8.75 18.28 7.21
CA GLU A 203 7.82 19.05 8.06
C GLU A 203 6.37 19.01 7.52
N LYS A 204 6.20 18.94 6.19
CA LYS A 204 4.87 18.80 5.57
C LYS A 204 4.24 17.45 5.89
N ALA A 205 5.03 16.38 5.86
CA ALA A 205 4.56 15.05 6.21
C ALA A 205 4.22 14.95 7.71
N LEU A 206 5.03 15.57 8.58
CA LEU A 206 4.75 15.65 10.02
C LEU A 206 3.48 16.47 10.33
N ALA A 207 3.24 17.56 9.60
CA ALA A 207 2.00 18.33 9.74
C ALA A 207 0.78 17.48 9.37
N LEU A 208 0.84 16.77 8.22
CA LEU A 208 -0.20 15.83 7.81
C LEU A 208 -0.39 14.70 8.86
N ALA A 209 0.69 14.16 9.42
CA ALA A 209 0.62 13.14 10.47
C ALA A 209 -0.16 13.62 11.69
N GLY A 210 0.05 14.86 12.12
CA GLY A 210 -0.71 15.48 13.20
C GLY A 210 -2.21 15.60 12.88
N GLU A 211 -2.56 16.01 11.64
CA GLU A 211 -3.94 16.05 11.16
C GLU A 211 -4.60 14.65 11.11
N MET A 212 -3.81 13.62 10.81
CA MET A 212 -4.26 12.22 10.75
C MET A 212 -4.35 11.55 12.13
N GLY A 213 -3.96 12.21 13.20
CA GLY A 213 -4.16 11.74 14.56
C GLY A 213 -2.91 11.21 15.26
N ALA A 214 -1.70 11.56 14.78
CA ALA A 214 -0.47 11.34 15.55
C ALA A 214 -0.53 12.15 16.87
N ASP A 215 -0.16 11.52 17.98
CA ASP A 215 -0.11 12.19 19.28
C ASP A 215 1.17 13.05 19.39
N HIS A 216 2.26 12.58 18.77
CA HIS A 216 3.53 13.30 18.67
C HIS A 216 4.15 13.19 17.29
N THR A 217 4.86 14.24 16.89
CA THR A 217 5.64 14.26 15.64
C THR A 217 7.08 14.65 15.95
N VAL A 218 8.05 13.93 15.40
CA VAL A 218 9.47 14.15 15.61
C VAL A 218 10.18 14.23 14.26
N LYS A 219 10.96 15.28 14.08
CA LYS A 219 11.74 15.46 12.85
C LYS A 219 12.97 14.55 12.85
N VAL A 220 13.24 13.92 11.72
CA VAL A 220 14.50 13.20 11.50
C VAL A 220 15.59 14.22 11.18
N ASP A 221 16.41 14.55 12.18
CA ASP A 221 17.50 15.53 12.10
C ASP A 221 18.79 15.09 12.80
N GLY A 222 18.83 13.82 13.24
CA GLY A 222 19.91 13.22 14.02
C GLY A 222 19.61 13.10 15.52
N SER A 223 18.56 13.75 16.04
CA SER A 223 18.16 13.67 17.45
C SER A 223 16.91 12.78 17.68
N GLN A 224 16.33 12.21 16.62
CA GLN A 224 15.05 11.50 16.67
C GLN A 224 15.04 10.32 17.65
N VAL A 225 16.14 9.56 17.72
CA VAL A 225 16.26 8.41 18.63
C VAL A 225 16.25 8.87 20.09
N ASP A 226 17.03 9.87 20.44
CA ASP A 226 17.08 10.43 21.79
C ASP A 226 15.73 11.03 22.20
N THR A 227 15.10 11.77 21.28
CA THR A 227 13.78 12.35 21.50
C THR A 227 12.72 11.29 21.78
N VAL A 228 12.68 10.21 20.98
CA VAL A 228 11.74 9.09 21.22
C VAL A 228 12.06 8.38 22.54
N LYS A 229 13.36 8.19 22.86
CA LYS A 229 13.76 7.61 24.15
C LYS A 229 13.30 8.46 25.35
N GLU A 230 13.40 9.80 25.26
CA GLU A 230 12.87 10.68 26.30
C GLU A 230 11.35 10.56 26.44
N MET A 231 10.60 10.47 25.33
CA MET A 231 9.15 10.27 25.33
C MET A 231 8.71 8.91 25.88
N THR A 232 9.62 7.94 25.97
CA THR A 232 9.38 6.57 26.42
C THR A 232 10.14 6.22 27.71
N ASP A 233 10.44 7.21 28.55
CA ASP A 233 11.16 7.08 29.83
C ASP A 233 12.50 6.29 29.69
N GLY A 234 13.15 6.40 28.53
CA GLY A 234 14.39 5.69 28.20
C GLY A 234 14.22 4.24 27.73
N LEU A 235 13.01 3.67 27.81
CA LEU A 235 12.75 2.25 27.49
C LEU A 235 12.67 1.99 25.99
N GLY A 236 12.06 2.88 25.23
CA GLY A 236 11.67 2.68 23.83
C GLY A 236 10.19 2.30 23.70
N ALA A 237 9.72 2.16 22.47
CA ALA A 237 8.33 1.86 22.15
C ALA A 237 8.07 0.35 22.04
N GLU A 238 6.85 -0.08 22.34
CA GLU A 238 6.39 -1.46 22.19
C GLU A 238 6.40 -1.93 20.75
N ALA A 239 6.08 -1.02 19.80
CA ALA A 239 6.08 -1.33 18.39
C ALA A 239 6.73 -0.24 17.56
N ILE A 240 7.56 -0.64 16.60
CA ILE A 240 8.04 0.20 15.51
C ILE A 240 7.34 -0.27 14.23
N ILE A 241 6.70 0.64 13.52
CA ILE A 241 6.03 0.36 12.24
C ILE A 241 6.75 1.16 11.16
N ASP A 242 7.61 0.47 10.40
CA ASP A 242 8.52 1.09 9.45
C ASP A 242 7.99 1.01 8.02
N PHE A 243 7.49 2.16 7.51
CA PHE A 243 7.04 2.32 6.13
C PHE A 243 8.16 2.79 5.18
N VAL A 244 9.39 2.96 5.67
CA VAL A 244 10.54 3.49 4.91
C VAL A 244 11.53 2.39 4.53
N GLY A 245 12.13 1.70 5.49
CA GLY A 245 13.06 0.58 5.31
C GLY A 245 14.37 0.96 4.59
N GLU A 246 14.74 2.24 4.59
CA GLU A 246 15.94 2.77 3.95
C GLU A 246 16.44 4.03 4.67
N LYS A 247 17.63 4.53 4.31
CA LYS A 247 18.23 5.82 4.77
C LYS A 247 18.38 5.91 6.30
N GLY A 248 18.79 4.79 6.91
CA GLY A 248 19.03 4.71 8.35
C GLY A 248 17.76 4.48 9.20
N ALA A 249 16.59 4.34 8.59
CA ALA A 249 15.33 4.11 9.29
C ALA A 249 15.36 2.82 10.13
N ILE A 250 16.04 1.78 9.62
CA ILE A 250 16.13 0.48 10.28
C ILE A 250 16.98 0.59 11.55
N GLU A 251 18.13 1.22 11.48
CA GLU A 251 19.02 1.43 12.62
C GLU A 251 18.34 2.29 13.70
N ASP A 252 17.71 3.38 13.30
CA ASP A 252 16.95 4.25 14.21
C ASP A 252 15.82 3.48 14.89
N GLY A 253 15.04 2.70 14.12
CA GLY A 253 13.95 1.92 14.66
C GLY A 253 14.40 0.83 15.64
N ILE A 254 15.53 0.14 15.35
CA ILE A 254 16.15 -0.82 16.28
C ILE A 254 16.60 -0.14 17.57
N ALA A 255 17.09 1.10 17.48
CA ALA A 255 17.46 1.87 18.65
C ALA A 255 16.25 2.35 19.48
N MET A 256 15.11 2.61 18.82
CA MET A 256 13.90 3.11 19.46
C MET A 256 12.96 2.02 20.00
N VAL A 257 13.07 0.76 19.54
CA VAL A 257 12.24 -0.34 20.06
C VAL A 257 12.67 -0.71 21.48
N GLN A 258 11.70 -1.01 22.34
CA GLN A 258 12.01 -1.49 23.71
C GLN A 258 12.48 -2.96 23.72
N ASP A 259 13.03 -3.41 24.84
CA ASP A 259 13.29 -4.83 25.06
C ASP A 259 11.97 -5.61 25.13
N GLY A 260 11.90 -6.75 24.45
CA GLY A 260 10.66 -7.50 24.22
C GLY A 260 9.74 -6.89 23.18
N GLY A 261 10.14 -5.80 22.51
CA GLY A 261 9.34 -5.07 21.56
C GLY A 261 9.32 -5.68 20.15
N PHE A 262 8.52 -5.07 19.28
CA PHE A 262 8.21 -5.57 17.95
C PHE A 262 8.57 -4.57 16.87
N TYR A 263 9.31 -5.02 15.86
CA TYR A 263 9.65 -4.22 14.68
C TYR A 263 8.91 -4.76 13.46
N TYR A 264 7.93 -4.00 12.96
CA TYR A 264 7.17 -4.34 11.76
C TYR A 264 7.85 -3.73 10.54
N VAL A 265 8.34 -4.58 9.64
CA VAL A 265 9.05 -4.21 8.41
C VAL A 265 8.06 -4.16 7.27
N ILE A 266 7.83 -2.98 6.70
CA ILE A 266 6.94 -2.74 5.56
C ILE A 266 7.70 -2.12 4.40
N GLY A 267 8.40 -1.00 4.65
CA GLY A 267 9.31 -0.39 3.69
C GLY A 267 10.50 -1.29 3.38
N TYR A 268 11.14 -1.09 2.23
CA TYR A 268 12.29 -1.88 1.83
C TYR A 268 13.29 -1.04 1.02
N GLY A 269 14.56 -1.38 1.15
CA GLY A 269 15.69 -0.70 0.47
C GLY A 269 17.03 -1.11 1.06
N GLU A 270 17.09 -1.33 2.36
CA GLU A 270 18.31 -1.70 3.08
C GLU A 270 18.19 -3.06 3.80
N ASN A 271 19.28 -3.50 4.39
CA ASN A 271 19.36 -4.76 5.14
C ASN A 271 19.17 -4.51 6.64
N ILE A 272 18.53 -5.44 7.33
CA ILE A 272 18.52 -5.47 8.79
C ILE A 272 19.87 -5.99 9.27
N ASN A 273 20.67 -5.11 9.86
CA ASN A 273 22.00 -5.42 10.41
C ASN A 273 21.97 -5.32 11.93
N ILE A 274 21.78 -6.44 12.61
CA ILE A 274 21.80 -6.53 14.06
C ILE A 274 22.56 -7.79 14.51
N PRO A 275 23.47 -7.71 15.49
CA PRO A 275 24.08 -8.90 16.07
C PRO A 275 23.02 -9.82 16.69
N THR A 276 23.16 -11.13 16.47
CA THR A 276 22.19 -12.10 17.03
C THR A 276 22.11 -12.05 18.55
N ILE A 277 23.22 -11.69 19.21
CA ILE A 277 23.21 -11.54 20.67
C ILE A 277 22.29 -10.39 21.12
N ASP A 278 22.21 -9.32 20.37
CA ASP A 278 21.33 -8.19 20.70
C ASP A 278 19.86 -8.55 20.49
N VAL A 279 19.55 -9.35 19.46
CA VAL A 279 18.20 -9.90 19.26
C VAL A 279 17.80 -10.78 20.42
N ILE A 280 18.70 -11.67 20.87
CA ILE A 280 18.45 -12.63 21.97
C ILE A 280 18.32 -11.90 23.31
N SER A 281 19.29 -11.02 23.65
CA SER A 281 19.33 -10.35 24.95
C SER A 281 18.20 -9.36 25.16
N ARG A 282 17.72 -8.74 24.07
CA ARG A 282 16.61 -7.79 24.07
C ARG A 282 15.26 -8.43 23.69
N GLU A 283 15.26 -9.70 23.25
CA GLU A 283 14.07 -10.42 22.78
C GLU A 283 13.26 -9.66 21.73
N ILE A 284 13.92 -8.91 20.81
CA ILE A 284 13.26 -8.14 19.77
C ILE A 284 12.69 -9.07 18.70
N SER A 285 11.45 -8.84 18.29
CA SER A 285 10.79 -9.56 17.20
C SER A 285 10.73 -8.73 15.93
N PHE A 286 11.27 -9.27 14.82
CA PHE A 286 11.12 -8.66 13.49
C PHE A 286 10.00 -9.35 12.72
N ILE A 287 9.03 -8.57 12.25
CA ILE A 287 7.82 -9.08 11.58
C ILE A 287 7.71 -8.45 10.19
N GLY A 288 7.94 -9.25 9.15
CA GLY A 288 7.74 -8.84 7.77
C GLY A 288 6.25 -8.69 7.43
N ASN A 289 5.94 -7.70 6.60
CA ASN A 289 4.58 -7.43 6.14
C ASN A 289 4.56 -7.32 4.61
N LEU A 290 3.65 -8.05 3.99
CA LEU A 290 3.50 -8.07 2.53
C LEU A 290 2.05 -7.76 2.18
N VAL A 291 1.81 -6.58 1.61
CA VAL A 291 0.47 -6.17 1.14
C VAL A 291 -0.60 -6.45 2.21
N GLY A 292 -1.57 -7.32 1.94
CA GLY A 292 -2.60 -7.71 2.90
C GLY A 292 -3.62 -8.67 2.29
N THR A 293 -4.53 -9.12 3.13
CA THR A 293 -5.58 -10.07 2.74
C THR A 293 -6.79 -9.35 2.13
N TYR A 294 -7.62 -10.09 1.42
CA TYR A 294 -8.92 -9.58 0.93
C TYR A 294 -9.79 -9.04 2.08
N THR A 295 -9.76 -9.70 3.24
CA THR A 295 -10.52 -9.25 4.42
C THR A 295 -9.96 -7.98 5.03
N ASP A 296 -8.64 -7.74 4.95
CA ASP A 296 -8.06 -6.47 5.38
C ASP A 296 -8.55 -5.31 4.51
N LEU A 297 -8.68 -5.54 3.19
CA LEU A 297 -9.25 -4.55 2.28
C LEU A 297 -10.73 -4.27 2.58
N GLN A 298 -11.52 -5.29 2.91
CA GLN A 298 -12.92 -5.10 3.31
C GLN A 298 -13.04 -4.27 4.60
N ASP A 299 -12.20 -4.58 5.59
CA ASP A 299 -12.16 -3.81 6.85
C ASP A 299 -11.75 -2.37 6.60
N LEU A 300 -10.75 -2.15 5.74
CA LEU A 300 -10.30 -0.81 5.35
C LEU A 300 -11.43 -0.02 4.67
N MET A 301 -12.16 -0.64 3.74
CA MET A 301 -13.31 0.02 3.09
C MET A 301 -14.42 0.35 4.09
N THR A 302 -14.59 -0.47 5.13
CA THR A 302 -15.53 -0.18 6.22
C THR A 302 -15.10 1.06 7.00
N LEU A 303 -13.81 1.16 7.39
CA LEU A 303 -13.28 2.34 8.08
C LEU A 303 -13.38 3.60 7.19
N THR A 304 -13.12 3.45 5.89
CA THR A 304 -13.22 4.56 4.93
C THR A 304 -14.68 5.04 4.79
N ALA A 305 -15.63 4.12 4.68
CA ALA A 305 -17.06 4.47 4.61
C ALA A 305 -17.57 5.15 5.90
N GLN A 306 -16.93 4.89 7.04
CA GLN A 306 -17.20 5.55 8.33
C GLN A 306 -16.47 6.88 8.49
N GLY A 307 -15.63 7.28 7.52
CA GLY A 307 -14.83 8.50 7.59
C GLY A 307 -13.64 8.43 8.56
N GLN A 308 -13.28 7.23 9.02
CA GLN A 308 -12.15 7.02 9.94
C GLN A 308 -10.80 6.93 9.22
N VAL A 309 -10.82 6.59 7.93
CA VAL A 309 -9.64 6.58 7.06
C VAL A 309 -9.94 7.36 5.80
N THR A 310 -9.10 8.32 5.50
CA THR A 310 -9.18 9.16 4.30
C THR A 310 -7.82 9.23 3.61
N LEU A 311 -7.83 9.44 2.30
CA LEU A 311 -6.61 9.68 1.53
C LEU A 311 -6.35 11.17 1.35
N HIS A 312 -5.09 11.56 1.47
CA HIS A 312 -4.60 12.82 0.94
C HIS A 312 -4.02 12.58 -0.45
N THR A 313 -4.61 13.19 -1.50
CA THR A 313 -4.29 12.83 -2.90
C THR A 313 -3.99 14.05 -3.78
N THR A 314 -3.15 13.80 -4.81
CA THR A 314 -2.97 14.69 -5.96
C THR A 314 -3.35 13.92 -7.22
N THR A 315 -4.28 14.45 -8.02
CA THR A 315 -4.78 13.79 -9.24
C THR A 315 -4.05 14.24 -10.48
N TYR A 316 -3.82 13.31 -11.40
CA TYR A 316 -3.22 13.53 -12.71
C TYR A 316 -4.06 12.81 -13.76
N PRO A 317 -4.22 13.36 -14.98
CA PRO A 317 -4.72 12.57 -16.09
C PRO A 317 -3.75 11.42 -16.40
N LEU A 318 -4.25 10.29 -16.89
CA LEU A 318 -3.39 9.13 -17.23
C LEU A 318 -2.26 9.53 -18.21
N GLU A 319 -2.54 10.46 -19.10
CA GLU A 319 -1.58 11.00 -20.07
C GLU A 319 -0.37 11.70 -19.42
N ALA A 320 -0.52 12.19 -18.18
CA ALA A 320 0.55 12.85 -17.41
C ALA A 320 1.29 11.87 -16.47
N ILE A 321 1.23 10.57 -16.72
CA ILE A 321 1.84 9.56 -15.84
C ILE A 321 3.32 9.80 -15.57
N ASN A 322 4.09 10.19 -16.57
CA ASN A 322 5.52 10.45 -16.40
C ASN A 322 5.80 11.69 -15.54
N ASP A 323 4.94 12.71 -15.59
CA ASP A 323 5.02 13.86 -14.70
C ASP A 323 4.71 13.46 -13.26
N ALA A 324 3.67 12.64 -13.08
CA ALA A 324 3.29 12.10 -11.77
C ALA A 324 4.42 11.22 -11.17
N MET A 325 5.08 10.39 -11.99
CA MET A 325 6.24 9.59 -11.58
C MET A 325 7.42 10.48 -11.19
N ALA A 326 7.69 11.54 -11.95
CA ALA A 326 8.75 12.51 -11.63
C ALA A 326 8.45 13.30 -10.35
N ASP A 327 7.18 13.61 -10.05
CA ASP A 327 6.76 14.26 -8.82
C ASP A 327 6.90 13.32 -7.61
N LEU A 328 6.59 12.04 -7.79
CA LEU A 328 6.78 11.02 -6.76
C LEU A 328 8.27 10.83 -6.44
N ASP A 329 9.10 10.64 -7.46
CA ASP A 329 10.55 10.46 -7.30
C ASP A 329 11.22 11.67 -6.65
N GLY A 330 10.83 12.88 -7.09
CA GLY A 330 11.31 14.14 -6.53
C GLY A 330 10.77 14.50 -5.14
N GLY A 331 9.93 13.66 -4.52
CA GLY A 331 9.33 13.92 -3.19
C GLY A 331 8.39 15.14 -3.17
N ARG A 332 7.83 15.52 -4.33
CA ARG A 332 6.90 16.65 -4.44
C ARG A 332 5.46 16.30 -4.12
N LEU A 333 5.11 15.00 -4.16
CA LEU A 333 3.80 14.51 -3.77
C LEU A 333 3.64 14.52 -2.24
N GLN A 334 2.50 15.03 -1.79
CA GLN A 334 2.04 14.86 -0.42
C GLN A 334 0.89 13.82 -0.42
N GLY A 335 1.01 12.78 0.40
CA GLY A 335 0.06 11.66 0.36
C GLY A 335 0.26 10.77 -0.88
N ARG A 336 -0.75 10.66 -1.76
CA ARG A 336 -0.76 9.74 -2.91
C ARG A 336 -1.02 10.44 -4.24
N GLY A 337 -0.30 10.03 -5.30
CA GLY A 337 -0.62 10.37 -6.67
C GLY A 337 -1.73 9.44 -7.21
N ILE A 338 -2.70 10.00 -7.90
CA ILE A 338 -3.83 9.26 -8.49
C ILE A 338 -3.94 9.59 -9.97
N LEU A 339 -3.89 8.56 -10.80
CA LEU A 339 -4.06 8.66 -12.25
C LEU A 339 -5.53 8.45 -12.61
N ILE A 340 -6.08 9.33 -13.45
CA ILE A 340 -7.46 9.31 -13.90
C ILE A 340 -7.49 9.09 -15.42
N PRO A 341 -7.98 7.92 -15.92
CA PRO A 341 -8.20 7.73 -17.35
C PRO A 341 -9.27 8.68 -17.91
N ALA A 342 -9.15 9.07 -19.18
CA ALA A 342 -10.03 10.07 -19.79
C ALA A 342 -11.53 9.69 -19.85
N GLY A 343 -11.86 8.39 -19.78
CA GLY A 343 -13.23 7.85 -19.74
C GLY A 343 -13.83 7.67 -18.34
N ALA A 344 -13.17 8.18 -17.30
CA ALA A 344 -13.54 7.96 -15.90
C ALA A 344 -14.56 8.95 -15.32
N GLY A 345 -15.23 9.74 -16.16
CA GLY A 345 -16.28 10.70 -15.80
C GLY A 345 -17.69 10.18 -16.07
#